data_4c9ad7fa7cf1720bcc3520635d2caf2c
#
_entry.id   4c9ad7fa7cf1720bcc3520635d2caf2c
#
_cell.length_a   1.000
_cell.length_b   1.000
_cell.length_c   1.000
_cell.angle_alpha   90.00
_cell.angle_beta   90.00
_cell.angle_gamma   90.00
#
_symmetry.space_group_name_H-M   'P 1'
#
loop_
_entity.id
_entity.type
_entity.pdbx_description
1 polymer ?
#
loop_
_entity_poly.entity_id
_entity_poly.type
_entity_poly.pdbx_seq_one_letter_code
_entity_poly.pdbx_strand_id
1 'polypeptide(L)' 'VPASARFNTIVSNLPAKVGNELLSLMMHDAYARLEPGGRLWVVTISGLKDYIKRNFKEVFGNYKKIKQRGTHLVSLAVKE' A
#
# COMPACT_ATOMS: atom_id res chain seq x y z
N VAL A 1 -11.94 14.85 -1.75
CA VAL A 1 -12.67 13.62 -1.48
C VAL A 1 -13.18 13.65 -0.05
N PRO A 2 -14.48 13.42 0.18
CA PRO A 2 -15.00 13.39 1.55
C PRO A 2 -14.30 12.33 2.41
N ALA A 3 -14.07 12.65 3.68
CA ALA A 3 -13.40 11.72 4.60
C ALA A 3 -14.19 10.42 4.79
N SER A 4 -15.50 10.48 4.59
CA SER A 4 -16.37 9.32 4.69
C SER A 4 -16.42 8.47 3.42
N ALA A 5 -15.77 8.89 2.34
CA ALA A 5 -15.77 8.14 1.09
C ALA A 5 -15.00 6.84 1.25
N ARG A 6 -15.55 5.77 0.71
CA ARG A 6 -14.91 4.46 0.69
C ARG A 6 -14.59 4.06 -0.74
N PHE A 7 -13.53 3.28 -0.89
CA PHE A 7 -13.04 2.88 -2.20
C PHE A 7 -12.90 1.38 -2.29
N ASN A 8 -13.16 0.84 -3.48
CA ASN A 8 -12.88 -0.56 -3.79
C ASN A 8 -11.41 -0.76 -4.16
N THR A 9 -10.79 0.28 -4.68
CA THR A 9 -9.39 0.23 -5.12
C THR A 9 -8.73 1.56 -4.85
N ILE A 10 -7.54 1.51 -4.26
CA ILE A 10 -6.69 2.67 -4.07
C ILE A 10 -5.37 2.38 -4.76
N VAL A 11 -4.85 3.35 -5.51
CA VAL A 11 -3.54 3.27 -6.14
C VAL A 11 -2.68 4.39 -5.59
N SER A 12 -1.50 4.06 -5.11
CA SER A 12 -0.58 5.05 -4.56
C SER A 12 0.80 4.88 -5.17
N ASN A 13 1.39 5.98 -5.56
CA ASN A 13 2.76 6.03 -6.06
C ASN A 13 3.61 6.73 -5.01
N LEU A 14 4.49 5.98 -4.34
CA LEU A 14 5.29 6.51 -3.25
C LEU A 14 6.60 7.08 -3.77
N PRO A 15 7.04 8.23 -3.21
CA PRO A 15 8.33 8.78 -3.58
C PRO A 15 9.48 7.88 -3.08
N ALA A 16 10.66 8.05 -3.70
CA ALA A 16 11.83 7.26 -3.35
C ALA A 16 12.25 7.43 -1.89
N LYS A 17 12.02 8.63 -1.35
CA LYS A 17 12.34 8.94 0.05
C LYS A 17 11.05 9.12 0.83
N VAL A 18 10.59 8.04 1.44
CA VAL A 18 9.42 8.10 2.30
C VAL A 18 9.83 7.61 3.69
N GLY A 19 9.48 8.39 4.70
CA GLY A 19 9.75 8.00 6.09
C GLY A 19 8.84 6.86 6.53
N ASN A 20 9.34 6.03 7.45
CA ASN A 20 8.58 4.90 7.96
C ASN A 20 7.26 5.34 8.59
N GLU A 21 7.27 6.45 9.33
CA GLU A 21 6.06 6.98 9.95
C GLU A 21 5.03 7.39 8.91
N LEU A 22 5.46 8.09 7.87
CA LEU A 22 4.55 8.52 6.80
C LEU A 22 3.98 7.33 6.06
N LEU A 23 4.81 6.32 5.79
CA LEU A 23 4.37 5.10 5.13
C LEU A 23 3.32 4.38 5.98
N SER A 24 3.56 4.25 7.28
CA SER A 24 2.62 3.61 8.20
C SER A 24 1.29 4.36 8.25
N LEU A 25 1.33 5.68 8.37
CA LEU A 25 0.12 6.51 8.38
C LEU A 25 -0.67 6.35 7.09
N MET A 26 0.01 6.33 5.96
CA MET A 26 -0.63 6.17 4.66
C MET A 26 -1.29 4.79 4.54
N MET A 27 -0.63 3.75 5.02
CA MET A 27 -1.17 2.40 5.00
C MET A 27 -2.43 2.28 5.86
N HIS A 28 -2.40 2.85 7.08
CA HIS A 28 -3.56 2.83 7.96
C HIS A 28 -4.71 3.65 7.38
N ASP A 29 -4.43 4.80 6.79
CA ASP A 29 -5.43 5.63 6.15
C ASP A 29 -6.08 4.90 4.98
N ALA A 30 -5.27 4.27 4.13
CA ALA A 30 -5.78 3.50 3.00
C ALA A 30 -6.65 2.33 3.47
N TYR A 31 -6.23 1.63 4.53
CA TYR A 31 -7.00 0.54 5.09
C TYR A 31 -8.37 1.02 5.57
N ALA A 32 -8.41 2.16 6.26
CA ALA A 32 -9.66 2.71 6.77
C ALA A 32 -10.62 3.14 5.65
N ARG A 33 -10.08 3.58 4.52
CA ARG A 33 -10.88 4.05 3.38
C ARG A 33 -11.32 2.95 2.43
N LEU A 34 -10.70 1.78 2.51
CA LEU A 34 -11.07 0.64 1.66
C LEU A 34 -12.29 -0.08 2.22
N GLU A 35 -13.16 -0.52 1.33
CA GLU A 35 -14.24 -1.43 1.68
C GLU A 35 -13.68 -2.85 1.89
N PRO A 36 -14.37 -3.71 2.65
CA PRO A 36 -13.99 -5.12 2.73
C PRO A 36 -13.88 -5.73 1.34
N GLY A 37 -12.77 -6.39 1.07
CA GLY A 37 -12.45 -6.90 -0.26
C GLY A 37 -11.75 -5.89 -1.15
N GLY A 38 -11.60 -4.66 -0.69
CA GLY A 38 -10.91 -3.61 -1.45
C GLY A 38 -9.42 -3.89 -1.58
N ARG A 39 -8.80 -3.28 -2.58
CA ARG A 39 -7.40 -3.53 -2.93
C ARG A 39 -6.59 -2.24 -2.87
N LEU A 40 -5.39 -2.35 -2.31
CA LEU A 40 -4.42 -1.26 -2.33
C LEU A 40 -3.26 -1.65 -3.24
N TRP A 41 -3.05 -0.88 -4.28
CA TRP A 41 -1.92 -1.03 -5.19
C TRP A 41 -0.89 0.05 -4.85
N VAL A 42 0.33 -0.35 -4.61
CA VAL A 42 1.40 0.59 -4.28
C VAL A 42 2.55 0.41 -5.25
N VAL A 43 2.97 1.50 -5.86
CA VAL A 43 4.14 1.54 -6.75
C VAL A 43 5.27 2.22 -5.99
N THR A 44 6.38 1.53 -5.84
CA THR A 44 7.56 2.04 -5.13
C THR A 44 8.83 1.67 -5.88
N ILE A 45 9.96 2.19 -5.39
CA ILE A 45 11.26 1.67 -5.81
C ILE A 45 11.50 0.31 -5.15
N SER A 46 12.22 -0.57 -5.82
CA SER A 46 12.44 -1.93 -5.33
C SER A 46 13.21 -1.97 -4.01
N GLY A 47 13.99 -0.94 -3.71
CA GLY A 47 14.71 -0.84 -2.45
C GLY A 47 13.82 -0.74 -1.22
N LEU A 48 12.54 -0.41 -1.39
CA LEU A 48 11.58 -0.35 -0.29
C LEU A 48 10.76 -1.63 -0.11
N LYS A 49 11.12 -2.69 -0.81
CA LYS A 49 10.36 -3.94 -0.82
C LYS A 49 10.11 -4.49 0.60
N ASP A 50 11.13 -4.56 1.41
CA ASP A 50 11.01 -5.12 2.76
C ASP A 50 10.14 -4.26 3.67
N TYR A 51 10.24 -2.95 3.53
CA TYR A 51 9.41 -2.00 4.23
C TYR A 51 7.95 -2.17 3.88
N ILE A 52 7.67 -2.21 2.58
CA ILE A 52 6.30 -2.37 2.07
C ILE A 52 5.71 -3.69 2.53
N LYS A 53 6.48 -4.75 2.42
CA LYS A 53 6.04 -6.09 2.84
C LYS A 53 5.67 -6.10 4.33
N ARG A 54 6.50 -5.51 5.18
CA ARG A 54 6.23 -5.45 6.61
C ARG A 54 4.96 -4.66 6.90
N ASN A 55 4.83 -3.48 6.32
CA ASN A 55 3.67 -2.63 6.56
C ASN A 55 2.38 -3.27 6.04
N PHE A 56 2.42 -3.91 4.88
CA PHE A 56 1.25 -4.61 4.36
C PHE A 56 0.81 -5.73 5.30
N LYS A 57 1.76 -6.50 5.81
CA LYS A 57 1.44 -7.60 6.72
C LYS A 57 0.89 -7.10 8.06
N GLU A 58 1.42 -5.98 8.57
CA GLU A 58 0.93 -5.40 9.81
C GLU A 58 -0.46 -4.81 9.69
N VAL A 59 -0.72 -4.08 8.61
CA VAL A 59 -1.97 -3.34 8.44
C VAL A 59 -3.05 -4.19 7.78
N PHE A 60 -2.69 -4.92 6.73
CA PHE A 60 -3.64 -5.70 5.93
C PHE A 60 -3.63 -7.18 6.23
N GLY A 61 -2.55 -7.68 6.80
CA GLY A 61 -2.38 -9.11 7.06
C GLY A 61 -1.96 -9.93 5.85
N ASN A 62 -1.73 -9.28 4.71
CA ASN A 62 -1.29 -9.96 3.49
C ASN A 62 -0.43 -9.04 2.64
N TYR A 63 0.33 -9.66 1.73
CA TYR A 63 1.19 -8.94 0.81
C TYR A 63 1.35 -9.79 -0.45
N LYS A 64 1.22 -9.14 -1.62
CA LYS A 64 1.44 -9.81 -2.88
C LYS A 64 2.30 -8.93 -3.79
N LYS A 65 3.41 -9.48 -4.26
CA LYS A 65 4.23 -8.82 -5.26
C LYS A 65 3.61 -9.09 -6.63
N ILE A 66 3.13 -8.05 -7.29
CA ILE A 66 2.47 -8.19 -8.58
C ILE A 66 3.49 -8.15 -9.70
N LYS A 67 4.40 -7.17 -9.65
CA LYS A 67 5.38 -6.99 -10.70
C LYS A 67 6.60 -6.26 -10.16
N GLN A 68 7.76 -6.67 -10.59
CA GLN A 68 9.00 -5.95 -10.34
C GLN A 68 9.73 -5.79 -11.68
N ARG A 69 10.03 -4.55 -12.03
CA ARG A 69 10.69 -4.26 -13.28
C ARG A 69 11.72 -3.16 -13.07
N GLY A 70 12.99 -3.51 -13.29
CA GLY A 70 14.08 -2.57 -13.03
C GLY A 70 14.08 -2.11 -11.58
N THR A 71 13.94 -0.82 -11.37
CA THR A 71 13.94 -0.23 -10.03
C THR A 71 12.55 -0.07 -9.43
N HIS A 72 11.51 -0.46 -10.15
CA HIS A 72 10.12 -0.28 -9.69
C HIS A 72 9.50 -1.58 -9.23
N LEU A 73 8.66 -1.47 -8.21
CA LEU A 73 7.95 -2.59 -7.62
C LEU A 73 6.48 -2.23 -7.48
N VAL A 74 5.60 -3.11 -7.95
CA VAL A 74 4.16 -2.98 -7.76
C VAL A 74 3.71 -4.02 -6.75
N SER A 75 3.09 -3.57 -5.68
CA SER A 75 2.63 -4.42 -4.58
C SER A 75 1.12 -4.28 -4.41
N LEU A 76 0.50 -5.36 -3.97
CA LEU A 76 -0.95 -5.41 -3.74
C LEU A 76 -1.23 -5.93 -2.35
N ALA A 77 -2.16 -5.28 -1.67
CA ALA A 77 -2.76 -5.79 -0.45
C ALA A 77 -4.28 -5.74 -0.58
N VAL A 78 -4.95 -6.69 0.04
CA VAL A 78 -6.41 -6.80 0.02
C VAL A 78 -6.92 -6.65 1.45
N LYS A 79 -7.94 -5.80 1.61
CA LYS A 79 -8.61 -5.65 2.90
C LYS A 79 -9.64 -6.78 3.06
N GLU A 80 -9.38 -7.62 4.01
CA GLU A 80 -10.29 -8.72 4.34
C GLU A 80 -11.28 -8.36 5.43
#